data_a79860022aa4baddc1ed7db07ffcfb7a
#
_entry.id   a79860022aa4baddc1ed7db07ffcfb7a
#
_cell.length_a   1.000
_cell.length_b   1.000
_cell.length_c   1.000
_cell.angle_alpha   90.00
_cell.angle_beta   90.00
_cell.angle_gamma   90.00
#
_symmetry.space_group_name_H-M   'P 1'
#
loop_
_entity.id
_entity.type
_entity.pdbx_description
1 polymer ?
#
loop_
_entity_poly.entity_id
_entity_poly.type
_entity_poly.pdbx_seq_one_letter_code
_entity_poly.pdbx_strand_id
1 'polypeptide(L)'
;MRTYEKLRRMQHAFVLLLCFVALFTSCSENDDPPRDYLKIAIAWRADADNEFCTNVVNAFAEAGVEVVMLNQLKAPYIQYDGDNVAATCIDGEGIGFLSQEYGSKVKQLTYEGSNVAEIMQGVDAVVFTGGEDISPTLLAVPQDWHHIVEEIDYNAARDVSDFLTMSYCLDNDIPLMGFCRGAQMLGVVSGATIIQDIPAWFAEQGLTYNYEHRREKAEGETYRDYVPHSVTLAEDSKLAEFYSTTTLAKCPSWHHQAILSTDGTPLRVTATAVESGVETIEGVERTDKRCAIAVQFHPEAAVVKHLGKAVNNDNAEHFMSYDEGMRIFRSFVVACQQ
;
A
#
# COMPACT_ATOMS: atom_id res chain seq x y z
N MET A 1 -5.30 33.61 69.14
CA MET A 1 -5.21 32.15 68.95
C MET A 1 -6.15 31.61 67.86
N ARG A 2 -7.40 32.03 67.71
CA ARG A 2 -8.37 31.52 66.69
C ARG A 2 -8.04 31.89 65.23
N THR A 3 -7.32 32.94 64.98
CA THR A 3 -6.97 33.41 63.62
C THR A 3 -5.80 32.64 63.04
N TYR A 4 -4.89 32.12 63.80
CA TYR A 4 -3.71 31.37 63.34
C TYR A 4 -4.05 29.94 62.96
N GLU A 5 -5.02 29.30 63.57
CA GLU A 5 -5.49 27.94 63.20
C GLU A 5 -6.30 27.96 61.94
N LYS A 6 -7.01 29.06 61.66
CA LYS A 6 -7.79 29.17 60.37
C LYS A 6 -6.87 29.33 59.17
N LEU A 7 -5.75 30.08 59.31
CA LEU A 7 -4.75 30.20 58.23
C LEU A 7 -4.01 28.87 57.97
N ARG A 8 -3.71 28.12 59.03
CA ARG A 8 -3.01 26.84 58.91
C ARG A 8 -3.89 25.77 58.26
N ARG A 9 -5.20 25.77 58.49
CA ARG A 9 -6.17 24.87 57.80
C ARG A 9 -6.38 25.26 56.35
N MET A 10 -6.32 26.52 56.01
CA MET A 10 -6.39 26.98 54.59
C MET A 10 -5.13 26.61 53.80
N GLN A 11 -3.93 26.68 54.42
CA GLN A 11 -2.70 26.26 53.76
C GLN A 11 -2.64 24.75 53.49
N HIS A 12 -3.15 23.92 54.39
CA HIS A 12 -3.23 22.47 54.20
C HIS A 12 -4.28 22.07 53.16
N ALA A 13 -5.41 22.81 53.04
CA ALA A 13 -6.41 22.60 52.02
C ALA A 13 -5.89 23.01 50.64
N PHE A 14 -5.06 24.07 50.54
CA PHE A 14 -4.49 24.52 49.26
C PHE A 14 -3.36 23.58 48.76
N VAL A 15 -2.56 23.01 49.67
CA VAL A 15 -1.53 22.02 49.31
C VAL A 15 -2.16 20.68 48.89
N LEU A 16 -3.27 20.26 49.52
CA LEU A 16 -4.02 19.06 49.10
C LEU A 16 -4.76 19.25 47.79
N LEU A 17 -5.23 20.47 47.47
CA LEU A 17 -5.88 20.78 46.19
C LEU A 17 -4.86 20.83 45.04
N LEU A 18 -3.63 21.33 45.29
CA LEU A 18 -2.54 21.30 44.29
C LEU A 18 -2.00 19.88 44.04
N CYS A 19 -2.00 19.01 45.05
CA CYS A 19 -1.63 17.60 44.84
C CYS A 19 -2.74 16.80 44.11
N PHE A 20 -4.02 17.20 44.20
CA PHE A 20 -5.10 16.53 43.52
C PHE A 20 -5.25 16.99 42.05
N VAL A 21 -4.84 18.22 41.71
CA VAL A 21 -4.81 18.70 40.31
C VAL A 21 -3.61 18.12 39.54
N ALA A 22 -2.50 17.80 40.24
CA ALA A 22 -1.34 17.15 39.62
C ALA A 22 -1.54 15.63 39.30
N LEU A 23 -2.64 15.01 39.77
CA LEU A 23 -2.93 13.58 39.55
C LEU A 23 -3.91 13.32 38.41
N PHE A 24 -4.43 14.35 37.73
CA PHE A 24 -5.36 14.22 36.62
C PHE A 24 -4.83 14.76 35.29
N THR A 25 -3.54 15.10 35.16
CA THR A 25 -2.89 15.45 33.90
C THR A 25 -1.90 14.37 33.43
N SER A 26 -2.09 13.11 33.87
CA SER A 26 -1.38 11.97 33.30
C SER A 26 -2.39 11.10 32.58
N CYS A 27 -2.87 11.59 31.44
CA CYS A 27 -3.49 10.75 30.42
C CYS A 27 -2.55 10.74 29.21
N SER A 28 -1.81 9.66 29.09
CA SER A 28 -1.34 9.02 27.89
C SER A 28 -0.82 9.91 26.76
N GLU A 29 0.32 10.54 26.95
CA GLU A 29 1.33 10.50 25.91
C GLU A 29 1.94 9.10 26.00
N ASN A 30 1.91 8.36 24.89
CA ASN A 30 2.70 7.15 24.75
C ASN A 30 4.17 7.59 24.78
N ASP A 31 4.76 7.68 25.99
CA ASP A 31 6.18 7.86 26.21
C ASP A 31 6.90 6.52 25.90
N ASP A 32 6.79 6.04 24.65
CA ASP A 32 7.81 5.18 24.12
C ASP A 32 9.10 6.02 24.07
N PRO A 33 10.20 5.55 24.64
CA PRO A 33 11.47 6.29 24.60
C PRO A 33 11.77 6.61 23.12
N PRO A 34 12.33 7.78 22.80
CA PRO A 34 12.67 8.13 21.42
C PRO A 34 13.48 6.99 20.82
N ARG A 35 12.91 6.33 19.79
CA ARG A 35 13.58 5.24 19.11
C ARG A 35 14.61 5.84 18.18
N ASP A 36 15.84 5.34 18.26
CA ASP A 36 16.95 5.77 17.40
C ASP A 36 16.80 5.22 15.95
N TYR A 37 15.71 4.52 15.62
CA TYR A 37 15.50 3.89 14.33
C TYR A 37 14.05 3.98 13.84
N LEU A 38 13.91 4.16 12.52
CA LEU A 38 12.63 4.18 11.81
C LEU A 38 12.09 2.76 11.64
N LYS A 39 10.82 2.54 12.05
CA LYS A 39 10.15 1.25 11.89
C LYS A 39 9.23 1.29 10.67
N ILE A 40 9.74 0.81 9.54
CA ILE A 40 8.96 0.61 8.31
C ILE A 40 8.39 -0.80 8.32
N ALA A 41 7.10 -0.92 8.06
CA ALA A 41 6.41 -2.20 8.03
C ALA A 41 5.96 -2.59 6.62
N ILE A 42 6.04 -3.88 6.29
CA ILE A 42 5.42 -4.47 5.09
C ILE A 42 4.02 -4.94 5.50
N ALA A 43 3.00 -4.57 4.73
CA ALA A 43 1.59 -4.80 5.08
C ALA A 43 1.29 -6.28 4.85
N TRP A 44 1.24 -7.19 4.63
CA TRP A 44 0.77 -8.57 4.44
C TRP A 44 1.84 -9.63 4.72
N ARG A 45 1.89 -10.08 5.98
CA ARG A 45 2.90 -11.07 6.42
C ARG A 45 2.80 -12.43 5.71
N ALA A 46 1.61 -12.85 5.30
CA ALA A 46 1.43 -14.16 4.67
C ALA A 46 2.21 -14.33 3.36
N ASP A 47 2.57 -13.21 2.72
CA ASP A 47 3.35 -13.18 1.48
C ASP A 47 4.87 -13.05 1.71
N ALA A 48 5.36 -13.26 2.92
CA ALA A 48 6.77 -13.05 3.24
C ALA A 48 7.75 -13.81 2.30
N ASP A 49 7.33 -14.96 1.78
CA ASP A 49 8.11 -15.78 0.84
C ASP A 49 7.79 -15.47 -0.64
N ASN A 50 6.85 -14.55 -0.92
CA ASN A 50 6.50 -14.16 -2.27
C ASN A 50 7.59 -13.26 -2.87
N GLU A 51 7.87 -13.39 -4.17
CA GLU A 51 8.87 -12.60 -4.90
C GLU A 51 8.65 -11.10 -4.73
N PHE A 52 7.42 -10.61 -4.88
CA PHE A 52 7.11 -9.18 -4.75
C PHE A 52 7.45 -8.64 -3.35
N CYS A 53 7.20 -9.44 -2.30
CA CYS A 53 7.55 -9.08 -0.94
C CYS A 53 9.06 -9.14 -0.72
N THR A 54 9.71 -10.24 -1.09
CA THR A 54 11.16 -10.44 -0.88
C THR A 54 11.99 -9.42 -1.64
N ASN A 55 11.56 -8.99 -2.84
CA ASN A 55 12.22 -7.95 -3.61
C ASN A 55 12.17 -6.60 -2.88
N VAL A 56 11.02 -6.22 -2.33
CA VAL A 56 10.86 -4.99 -1.54
C VAL A 56 11.72 -5.03 -0.28
N VAL A 57 11.72 -6.15 0.46
CA VAL A 57 12.58 -6.35 1.64
C VAL A 57 14.06 -6.17 1.31
N ASN A 58 14.52 -6.79 0.21
CA ASN A 58 15.90 -6.66 -0.23
C ASN A 58 16.24 -5.21 -0.63
N ALA A 59 15.33 -4.50 -1.31
CA ALA A 59 15.56 -3.11 -1.70
C ALA A 59 15.64 -2.17 -0.47
N PHE A 60 14.81 -2.34 0.56
CA PHE A 60 14.94 -1.58 1.81
C PHE A 60 16.22 -1.93 2.58
N ALA A 61 16.63 -3.20 2.58
CA ALA A 61 17.92 -3.59 3.18
C ALA A 61 19.09 -2.87 2.52
N GLU A 62 19.09 -2.72 1.18
CA GLU A 62 20.07 -1.92 0.44
C GLU A 62 19.96 -0.40 0.75
N ALA A 63 18.78 0.08 1.15
CA ALA A 63 18.62 1.44 1.67
C ALA A 63 19.07 1.60 3.13
N GLY A 64 19.57 0.52 3.76
CA GLY A 64 20.03 0.53 5.15
C GLY A 64 18.91 0.44 6.20
N VAL A 65 17.73 -0.02 5.82
CA VAL A 65 16.56 -0.15 6.70
C VAL A 65 16.13 -1.61 6.79
N GLU A 66 16.01 -2.09 8.03
CA GLU A 66 15.37 -3.38 8.31
C GLU A 66 13.87 -3.16 8.45
N VAL A 67 13.08 -3.84 7.62
CA VAL A 67 11.62 -3.77 7.65
C VAL A 67 11.03 -4.86 8.53
N VAL A 68 9.83 -4.60 9.10
CA VAL A 68 9.07 -5.58 9.86
C VAL A 68 7.83 -6.01 9.09
N MET A 69 7.41 -7.27 9.28
CA MET A 69 6.18 -7.78 8.68
C MET A 69 4.99 -7.49 9.61
N LEU A 70 3.94 -6.84 9.10
CA LEU A 70 2.71 -6.69 9.86
C LEU A 70 1.96 -8.03 9.93
N ASN A 71 1.39 -8.30 11.08
CA ASN A 71 0.38 -9.34 11.19
C ASN A 71 -0.90 -8.89 10.46
N GLN A 72 -1.73 -9.86 10.09
CA GLN A 72 -3.00 -9.62 9.43
C GLN A 72 -3.92 -8.74 10.28
N LEU A 73 -4.47 -7.67 9.68
CA LEU A 73 -5.58 -6.96 10.28
C LEU A 73 -6.87 -7.73 10.04
N LYS A 74 -7.62 -7.94 11.13
CA LYS A 74 -8.90 -8.66 11.12
C LYS A 74 -10.02 -7.74 11.58
N ALA A 75 -11.05 -7.64 10.76
CA ALA A 75 -12.26 -6.87 11.08
C ALA A 75 -13.27 -7.73 11.84
N PRO A 76 -13.93 -7.23 12.88
CA PRO A 76 -14.90 -8.02 13.68
C PRO A 76 -16.17 -8.37 12.91
N TYR A 77 -16.46 -7.68 11.82
CA TYR A 77 -17.63 -7.91 10.97
C TYR A 77 -17.34 -8.90 9.82
N ILE A 78 -16.13 -9.41 9.69
CA ILE A 78 -15.73 -10.48 8.77
C ILE A 78 -15.60 -11.79 9.55
N GLN A 79 -16.08 -12.88 8.99
CA GLN A 79 -15.88 -14.21 9.55
C GLN A 79 -14.56 -14.80 8.99
N TYR A 80 -13.78 -15.41 9.87
CA TYR A 80 -12.52 -16.02 9.50
C TYR A 80 -12.50 -17.51 9.84
N ASP A 81 -11.81 -18.28 8.99
CA ASP A 81 -11.42 -19.67 9.27
C ASP A 81 -9.87 -19.70 9.32
N GLY A 82 -9.32 -19.67 10.53
CA GLY A 82 -7.91 -19.39 10.74
C GLY A 82 -7.52 -17.98 10.29
N ASP A 83 -6.63 -17.87 9.33
CA ASP A 83 -6.21 -16.60 8.72
C ASP A 83 -6.98 -16.28 7.41
N ASN A 84 -7.75 -17.22 6.88
CA ASN A 84 -8.53 -17.01 5.68
C ASN A 84 -9.90 -16.39 6.00
N VAL A 85 -10.44 -15.62 5.06
CA VAL A 85 -11.84 -15.20 5.12
C VAL A 85 -12.73 -16.43 4.89
N ALA A 86 -13.74 -16.61 5.75
CA ALA A 86 -14.63 -17.76 5.67
C ALA A 86 -15.43 -17.78 4.35
N ALA A 87 -15.73 -18.98 3.84
CA ALA A 87 -16.48 -19.17 2.60
C ALA A 87 -17.84 -18.45 2.57
N THR A 88 -18.44 -18.17 3.74
CA THR A 88 -19.67 -17.40 3.86
C THR A 88 -19.53 -15.91 3.53
N CYS A 89 -18.30 -15.41 3.48
CA CYS A 89 -17.99 -14.00 3.21
C CYS A 89 -17.45 -13.75 1.79
N ILE A 90 -17.15 -14.82 1.04
CA ILE A 90 -16.69 -14.74 -0.33
C ILE A 90 -17.84 -14.92 -1.33
N ASP A 91 -17.56 -14.72 -2.63
CA ASP A 91 -18.55 -14.91 -3.69
C ASP A 91 -19.09 -16.35 -3.76
N GLY A 92 -20.32 -16.50 -4.25
CA GLY A 92 -20.98 -17.80 -4.32
C GLY A 92 -20.53 -18.70 -5.46
N GLU A 93 -19.64 -18.22 -6.36
CA GLU A 93 -19.17 -18.93 -7.55
C GLU A 93 -17.82 -19.62 -7.34
N GLY A 94 -17.17 -19.37 -6.17
CA GLY A 94 -15.90 -19.97 -5.80
C GLY A 94 -14.69 -19.30 -6.47
N ILE A 95 -14.86 -18.08 -6.95
CA ILE A 95 -13.78 -17.28 -7.55
C ILE A 95 -12.80 -16.80 -6.47
N GLY A 96 -13.30 -16.52 -5.26
CA GLY A 96 -12.46 -16.24 -4.08
C GLY A 96 -12.39 -14.77 -3.65
N PHE A 97 -13.10 -13.86 -4.33
CA PHE A 97 -13.18 -12.46 -3.89
C PHE A 97 -14.28 -12.23 -2.84
N LEU A 98 -14.21 -11.14 -2.10
CA LEU A 98 -15.24 -10.74 -1.14
C LEU A 98 -16.61 -10.62 -1.82
N SER A 99 -17.66 -11.20 -1.20
CA SER A 99 -19.01 -11.01 -1.70
C SER A 99 -19.43 -9.54 -1.62
N GLN A 100 -20.47 -9.15 -2.36
CA GLN A 100 -20.97 -7.78 -2.41
C GLN A 100 -21.33 -7.24 -1.04
N GLU A 101 -21.90 -8.08 -0.17
CA GLU A 101 -22.24 -7.70 1.20
C GLU A 101 -21.00 -7.32 2.00
N TYR A 102 -19.96 -8.16 1.97
CA TYR A 102 -18.78 -7.97 2.79
C TYR A 102 -17.81 -6.92 2.20
N GLY A 103 -17.71 -6.81 0.89
CA GLY A 103 -17.02 -5.68 0.26
C GLY A 103 -17.64 -4.33 0.64
N SER A 104 -18.98 -4.25 0.71
CA SER A 104 -19.68 -3.05 1.18
C SER A 104 -19.41 -2.75 2.65
N LYS A 105 -19.39 -3.78 3.53
CA LYS A 105 -19.04 -3.62 4.95
C LYS A 105 -17.62 -3.12 5.14
N VAL A 106 -16.64 -3.66 4.39
CA VAL A 106 -15.24 -3.21 4.45
C VAL A 106 -15.13 -1.74 4.09
N LYS A 107 -15.77 -1.30 3.02
CA LYS A 107 -15.78 0.13 2.61
C LYS A 107 -16.45 1.04 3.62
N GLN A 108 -17.52 0.59 4.28
CA GLN A 108 -18.31 1.40 5.20
C GLN A 108 -17.70 1.48 6.61
N LEU A 109 -17.24 0.35 7.14
CA LEU A 109 -16.80 0.24 8.53
C LEU A 109 -15.27 0.36 8.67
N THR A 110 -14.55 0.17 7.56
CA THR A 110 -13.09 0.24 7.52
C THR A 110 -12.45 -0.56 8.68
N TYR A 111 -11.59 0.04 9.46
CA TYR A 111 -10.90 -0.60 10.59
C TYR A 111 -11.65 -0.50 11.94
N GLU A 112 -12.93 -0.09 11.94
CA GLU A 112 -13.71 0.04 13.18
C GLU A 112 -13.77 -1.28 13.96
N GLY A 113 -13.34 -1.25 15.22
CA GLY A 113 -13.29 -2.41 16.11
C GLY A 113 -12.29 -3.50 15.72
N SER A 114 -11.44 -3.27 14.72
CA SER A 114 -10.37 -4.20 14.31
C SER A 114 -9.20 -4.21 15.31
N ASN A 115 -8.22 -5.09 15.07
CA ASN A 115 -6.98 -5.16 15.84
C ASN A 115 -5.92 -4.14 15.39
N VAL A 116 -6.30 -3.10 14.65
CA VAL A 116 -5.36 -2.13 14.03
C VAL A 116 -4.46 -1.44 15.06
N ALA A 117 -5.00 -1.04 16.21
CA ALA A 117 -4.23 -0.33 17.24
C ALA A 117 -3.09 -1.18 17.81
N GLU A 118 -3.30 -2.50 17.94
CA GLU A 118 -2.27 -3.44 18.39
C GLU A 118 -1.21 -3.63 17.29
N ILE A 119 -1.65 -3.93 16.06
CA ILE A 119 -0.76 -4.25 14.94
C ILE A 119 0.12 -3.06 14.55
N MET A 120 -0.44 -1.86 14.56
CA MET A 120 0.24 -0.63 14.14
C MET A 120 1.06 0.04 15.25
N GLN A 121 1.14 -0.57 16.43
CA GLN A 121 1.88 0.04 17.54
C GLN A 121 3.35 0.28 17.18
N GLY A 122 3.72 1.55 17.24
CA GLY A 122 5.07 2.01 16.96
C GLY A 122 5.54 1.81 15.52
N VAL A 123 4.64 1.69 14.56
CA VAL A 123 4.95 1.70 13.12
C VAL A 123 5.00 3.15 12.64
N ASP A 124 6.10 3.52 11.97
CA ASP A 124 6.34 4.88 11.48
C ASP A 124 5.94 5.04 10.01
N ALA A 125 5.96 3.96 9.23
CA ALA A 125 5.54 3.93 7.82
C ALA A 125 5.14 2.53 7.38
N VAL A 126 4.31 2.42 6.33
CA VAL A 126 3.85 1.14 5.79
C VAL A 126 4.12 1.05 4.28
N VAL A 127 4.55 -0.13 3.84
CA VAL A 127 4.76 -0.46 2.43
C VAL A 127 3.81 -1.58 2.01
N PHE A 128 3.10 -1.36 0.90
CA PHE A 128 2.18 -2.32 0.28
C PHE A 128 2.82 -2.89 -0.97
N THR A 129 2.98 -4.20 -1.03
CA THR A 129 3.68 -4.90 -2.12
C THR A 129 2.74 -5.26 -3.28
N GLY A 130 3.31 -5.70 -4.39
CA GLY A 130 2.59 -6.37 -5.48
C GLY A 130 1.91 -7.67 -5.00
N GLY A 131 1.15 -8.31 -5.87
CA GLY A 131 0.45 -9.58 -5.59
C GLY A 131 -0.89 -9.70 -6.30
N GLU A 132 -1.81 -10.43 -5.69
CA GLU A 132 -3.09 -10.88 -6.24
C GLU A 132 -4.02 -9.73 -6.61
N ASP A 133 -5.03 -10.02 -7.41
CA ASP A 133 -6.07 -9.09 -7.82
C ASP A 133 -6.92 -8.62 -6.63
N ILE A 134 -7.45 -7.40 -6.73
CA ILE A 134 -8.32 -6.82 -5.70
C ILE A 134 -9.78 -7.18 -6.01
N SER A 135 -10.52 -7.61 -4.98
CA SER A 135 -11.95 -7.91 -5.05
C SER A 135 -12.73 -6.78 -5.74
N PRO A 136 -13.46 -7.04 -6.83
CA PRO A 136 -14.22 -6.01 -7.57
C PRO A 136 -15.31 -5.36 -6.71
N THR A 137 -15.75 -6.02 -5.65
CA THR A 137 -16.73 -5.50 -4.69
C THR A 137 -16.18 -4.41 -3.76
N LEU A 138 -14.85 -4.26 -3.68
CA LEU A 138 -14.18 -3.15 -2.97
C LEU A 138 -14.12 -1.87 -3.80
N LEU A 139 -14.27 -1.94 -5.10
CA LEU A 139 -14.26 -0.77 -5.98
C LEU A 139 -15.33 0.25 -5.56
N ALA A 140 -15.08 1.53 -5.78
CA ALA A 140 -16.00 2.62 -5.44
C ALA A 140 -17.36 2.41 -6.11
N VAL A 141 -17.35 2.05 -7.39
CA VAL A 141 -18.50 1.53 -8.12
C VAL A 141 -18.24 0.04 -8.33
N PRO A 142 -18.97 -0.86 -7.65
CA PRO A 142 -18.82 -2.29 -7.86
C PRO A 142 -19.01 -2.65 -9.34
N GLN A 143 -18.12 -3.45 -9.86
CA GLN A 143 -18.15 -3.91 -11.24
C GLN A 143 -18.39 -5.41 -11.26
N ASP A 144 -19.01 -5.90 -12.34
CA ASP A 144 -19.04 -7.33 -12.62
C ASP A 144 -17.60 -7.82 -12.84
N TRP A 145 -17.36 -9.07 -12.49
CA TRP A 145 -16.06 -9.66 -12.72
C TRP A 145 -15.82 -9.93 -14.21
N HIS A 146 -14.69 -9.46 -14.73
CA HIS A 146 -14.30 -9.56 -16.13
C HIS A 146 -12.90 -10.13 -16.28
N HIS A 147 -12.70 -11.39 -15.91
CA HIS A 147 -11.39 -12.01 -15.99
C HIS A 147 -11.37 -13.25 -16.87
N ILE A 148 -10.17 -13.56 -17.39
CA ILE A 148 -9.88 -14.85 -17.96
C ILE A 148 -9.81 -15.87 -16.82
N VAL A 149 -10.63 -16.91 -16.87
CA VAL A 149 -10.79 -17.91 -15.79
C VAL A 149 -9.45 -18.57 -15.42
N GLU A 150 -8.52 -18.68 -16.35
CA GLU A 150 -7.21 -19.28 -16.15
C GLU A 150 -6.23 -18.42 -15.32
N GLU A 151 -6.56 -17.16 -15.07
CA GLU A 151 -5.72 -16.22 -14.32
C GLU A 151 -6.42 -15.70 -13.05
N ILE A 152 -7.40 -16.43 -12.52
CA ILE A 152 -8.04 -16.08 -11.24
C ILE A 152 -7.01 -16.12 -10.12
N ASP A 153 -6.83 -15.00 -9.44
CA ASP A 153 -5.89 -14.86 -8.32
C ASP A 153 -6.40 -13.83 -7.32
N TYR A 154 -7.34 -14.25 -6.44
CA TYR A 154 -7.90 -13.39 -5.40
C TYR A 154 -7.55 -13.88 -4.01
N ASN A 155 -7.29 -12.93 -3.10
CA ASN A 155 -7.05 -13.19 -1.70
C ASN A 155 -7.91 -12.26 -0.83
N ALA A 156 -9.13 -12.69 -0.51
CA ALA A 156 -10.08 -11.90 0.27
C ALA A 156 -9.52 -11.48 1.65
N ALA A 157 -8.68 -12.32 2.28
CA ALA A 157 -8.08 -12.00 3.57
C ALA A 157 -7.06 -10.86 3.46
N ARG A 158 -6.25 -10.85 2.40
CA ARG A 158 -5.34 -9.77 2.06
C ARG A 158 -6.09 -8.49 1.71
N ASP A 159 -7.17 -8.61 0.93
CA ASP A 159 -8.01 -7.46 0.56
C ASP A 159 -8.53 -6.72 1.80
N VAL A 160 -9.08 -7.47 2.78
CA VAL A 160 -9.53 -6.88 4.04
C VAL A 160 -8.36 -6.25 4.77
N SER A 161 -7.28 -6.99 5.00
CA SER A 161 -6.13 -6.51 5.77
C SER A 161 -5.50 -5.25 5.15
N ASP A 162 -5.24 -5.24 3.83
CA ASP A 162 -4.63 -4.11 3.15
C ASP A 162 -5.56 -2.90 3.11
N PHE A 163 -6.87 -3.10 2.87
CA PHE A 163 -7.85 -2.02 2.90
C PHE A 163 -7.92 -1.33 4.27
N LEU A 164 -7.98 -2.13 5.35
CA LEU A 164 -8.02 -1.60 6.71
C LEU A 164 -6.72 -0.87 7.08
N THR A 165 -5.57 -1.49 6.77
CA THR A 165 -4.25 -0.91 7.06
C THR A 165 -4.06 0.42 6.33
N MET A 166 -4.39 0.45 5.03
CA MET A 166 -4.24 1.65 4.21
C MET A 166 -5.18 2.76 4.65
N SER A 167 -6.45 2.43 4.96
CA SER A 167 -7.41 3.39 5.51
C SER A 167 -6.90 3.99 6.81
N TYR A 168 -6.38 3.16 7.72
CA TYR A 168 -5.80 3.62 8.98
C TYR A 168 -4.59 4.54 8.77
N CYS A 169 -3.67 4.18 7.86
CA CYS A 169 -2.52 5.01 7.54
C CYS A 169 -2.94 6.37 6.99
N LEU A 170 -3.91 6.40 6.07
CA LEU A 170 -4.41 7.65 5.50
C LEU A 170 -5.09 8.53 6.56
N ASP A 171 -5.92 7.96 7.44
CA ASP A 171 -6.63 8.72 8.47
C ASP A 171 -5.69 9.29 9.56
N ASN A 172 -4.58 8.61 9.82
CA ASN A 172 -3.60 9.02 10.83
C ASN A 172 -2.34 9.69 10.23
N ASP A 173 -2.34 10.00 8.93
CA ASP A 173 -1.21 10.60 8.20
C ASP A 173 0.12 9.84 8.39
N ILE A 174 0.03 8.50 8.47
CA ILE A 174 1.20 7.61 8.50
C ILE A 174 1.72 7.47 7.08
N PRO A 175 3.00 7.76 6.82
CA PRO A 175 3.61 7.58 5.51
C PRO A 175 3.36 6.20 4.94
N LEU A 176 2.99 6.14 3.67
CA LEU A 176 2.81 4.87 2.97
C LEU A 176 3.39 4.90 1.56
N MET A 177 3.83 3.73 1.11
CA MET A 177 4.28 3.49 -0.26
C MET A 177 3.62 2.23 -0.80
N GLY A 178 3.11 2.28 -2.03
CA GLY A 178 2.50 1.14 -2.72
C GLY A 178 3.24 0.78 -4.00
N PHE A 179 3.42 -0.54 -4.24
CA PHE A 179 3.94 -1.09 -5.48
C PHE A 179 2.88 -1.97 -6.13
N CYS A 180 2.64 -1.81 -7.44
CA CYS A 180 1.72 -2.60 -8.26
C CYS A 180 0.33 -2.71 -7.59
N ARG A 181 -0.02 -3.87 -7.00
CA ARG A 181 -1.25 -4.03 -6.23
C ARG A 181 -1.42 -2.97 -5.14
N GLY A 182 -0.32 -2.55 -4.49
CA GLY A 182 -0.35 -1.46 -3.50
C GLY A 182 -0.79 -0.11 -4.09
N ALA A 183 -0.45 0.18 -5.36
CA ALA A 183 -0.95 1.37 -6.06
C ALA A 183 -2.44 1.26 -6.37
N GLN A 184 -2.88 0.10 -6.82
CA GLN A 184 -4.30 -0.17 -7.08
C GLN A 184 -5.11 -0.06 -5.78
N MET A 185 -4.62 -0.60 -4.65
CA MET A 185 -5.28 -0.50 -3.35
C MET A 185 -5.37 0.95 -2.85
N LEU A 186 -4.33 1.78 -3.08
CA LEU A 186 -4.40 3.22 -2.79
C LEU A 186 -5.48 3.90 -3.64
N GLY A 187 -5.61 3.49 -4.92
CA GLY A 187 -6.70 3.89 -5.80
C GLY A 187 -8.06 3.52 -5.22
N VAL A 188 -8.24 2.24 -4.87
CA VAL A 188 -9.50 1.69 -4.34
C VAL A 188 -9.93 2.39 -3.05
N VAL A 189 -9.04 2.50 -2.07
CA VAL A 189 -9.32 3.17 -0.77
C VAL A 189 -9.63 4.64 -0.96
N SER A 190 -9.05 5.28 -1.97
CA SER A 190 -9.29 6.69 -2.29
C SER A 190 -10.51 6.92 -3.20
N GLY A 191 -11.15 5.87 -3.72
CA GLY A 191 -12.35 5.95 -4.55
C GLY A 191 -12.11 6.07 -6.05
N ALA A 192 -10.90 5.76 -6.53
CA ALA A 192 -10.54 5.76 -7.95
C ALA A 192 -11.26 4.66 -8.74
N THR A 193 -11.37 4.84 -10.05
CA THR A 193 -11.86 3.81 -10.97
C THR A 193 -10.71 2.89 -11.37
N ILE A 194 -10.97 1.59 -11.42
CA ILE A 194 -9.98 0.54 -11.72
C ILE A 194 -10.34 -0.18 -13.01
N ILE A 195 -9.35 -0.47 -13.85
CA ILE A 195 -9.42 -1.45 -14.93
C ILE A 195 -9.11 -2.82 -14.31
N GLN A 196 -10.06 -3.76 -14.38
CA GLN A 196 -9.88 -5.11 -13.84
C GLN A 196 -9.01 -6.00 -14.73
N ASP A 197 -8.99 -5.76 -16.03
CA ASP A 197 -8.14 -6.47 -17.00
C ASP A 197 -7.84 -5.56 -18.19
N ILE A 198 -6.57 -5.14 -18.32
CA ILE A 198 -6.12 -4.23 -19.37
C ILE A 198 -6.38 -4.81 -20.77
N PRO A 199 -6.01 -6.09 -21.07
CA PRO A 199 -6.30 -6.68 -22.38
C PRO A 199 -7.78 -6.64 -22.76
N ALA A 200 -8.68 -7.00 -21.84
CA ALA A 200 -10.12 -6.95 -22.07
C ALA A 200 -10.61 -5.52 -22.29
N TRP A 201 -10.14 -4.58 -21.46
CA TRP A 201 -10.50 -3.17 -21.60
C TRP A 201 -10.07 -2.59 -22.96
N PHE A 202 -8.84 -2.89 -23.44
CA PHE A 202 -8.39 -2.47 -24.77
C PHE A 202 -9.28 -3.05 -25.86
N ALA A 203 -9.64 -4.34 -25.77
CA ALA A 203 -10.51 -4.99 -26.73
C ALA A 203 -11.91 -4.36 -26.78
N GLU A 204 -12.49 -4.01 -25.62
CA GLU A 204 -13.78 -3.31 -25.52
C GLU A 204 -13.75 -1.92 -26.16
N GLN A 205 -12.60 -1.23 -26.09
CA GLN A 205 -12.39 0.06 -26.76
C GLN A 205 -12.07 -0.09 -28.27
N GLY A 206 -11.96 -1.32 -28.78
CA GLY A 206 -11.55 -1.58 -30.17
C GLY A 206 -10.08 -1.26 -30.45
N LEU A 207 -9.24 -1.29 -29.42
CA LEU A 207 -7.81 -1.00 -29.47
C LEU A 207 -6.98 -2.28 -29.45
N THR A 208 -5.75 -2.19 -29.95
CA THR A 208 -4.79 -3.31 -29.87
C THR A 208 -3.95 -3.17 -28.61
N TYR A 209 -3.87 -4.22 -27.81
CA TYR A 209 -2.98 -4.32 -26.67
C TYR A 209 -1.66 -5.00 -27.09
N ASN A 210 -0.51 -4.38 -26.79
CA ASN A 210 0.82 -4.86 -27.20
C ASN A 210 1.61 -5.51 -26.04
N TYR A 211 0.96 -5.78 -24.91
CA TYR A 211 1.55 -6.44 -23.74
C TYR A 211 2.72 -5.66 -23.10
N GLU A 212 2.70 -4.33 -23.16
CA GLU A 212 3.74 -3.48 -22.58
C GLU A 212 3.67 -3.39 -21.04
N HIS A 213 2.51 -3.73 -20.43
CA HIS A 213 2.35 -3.76 -18.97
C HIS A 213 2.59 -5.15 -18.38
N ARG A 214 2.32 -6.21 -19.14
CA ARG A 214 2.59 -7.60 -18.78
C ARG A 214 2.65 -8.43 -20.05
N ARG A 215 3.80 -9.02 -20.34
CA ARG A 215 3.92 -9.86 -21.54
C ARG A 215 3.00 -11.07 -21.49
N GLU A 216 2.62 -11.56 -22.64
CA GLU A 216 1.90 -12.82 -22.74
C GLU A 216 2.75 -13.98 -22.20
N LYS A 217 2.11 -14.94 -21.53
CA LYS A 217 2.78 -16.13 -21.05
C LYS A 217 2.98 -17.11 -22.20
N ALA A 218 4.21 -17.52 -22.44
CA ALA A 218 4.50 -18.49 -23.47
C ALA A 218 4.02 -19.90 -23.06
N GLU A 219 3.66 -20.73 -24.04
CA GLU A 219 3.24 -22.11 -23.78
C GLU A 219 4.35 -22.89 -23.05
N GLY A 220 4.01 -23.52 -21.93
CA GLY A 220 4.96 -24.29 -21.10
C GLY A 220 5.90 -23.45 -20.24
N GLU A 221 5.74 -22.14 -20.24
CA GLU A 221 6.54 -21.25 -19.40
C GLU A 221 6.15 -21.36 -17.92
N THR A 222 7.15 -21.55 -17.04
CA THR A 222 6.95 -21.68 -15.59
C THR A 222 7.10 -20.36 -14.85
N TYR A 223 7.80 -19.37 -15.46
CA TYR A 223 8.04 -18.05 -14.89
C TYR A 223 7.81 -16.98 -15.98
N ARG A 224 6.94 -16.01 -15.69
CA ARG A 224 6.68 -14.86 -16.55
C ARG A 224 7.51 -13.68 -16.05
N ASP A 225 8.57 -13.33 -16.74
CA ASP A 225 9.42 -12.19 -16.36
C ASP A 225 8.74 -10.84 -16.65
N TYR A 226 9.25 -9.79 -16.02
CA TYR A 226 8.82 -8.41 -16.26
C TYR A 226 9.05 -7.97 -17.71
N VAL A 227 8.31 -6.95 -18.14
CA VAL A 227 8.59 -6.21 -19.38
C VAL A 227 9.10 -4.82 -19.03
N PRO A 228 10.09 -4.28 -19.77
CA PRO A 228 10.53 -2.91 -19.59
C PRO A 228 9.59 -1.96 -20.34
N HIS A 229 9.07 -0.91 -19.68
CA HIS A 229 8.38 0.18 -20.36
C HIS A 229 8.87 1.55 -19.88
N SER A 230 8.53 2.60 -20.64
CA SER A 230 8.89 3.97 -20.29
C SER A 230 7.74 4.64 -19.53
N VAL A 231 8.08 5.40 -18.50
CA VAL A 231 7.16 6.12 -17.66
C VAL A 231 7.50 7.62 -17.64
N THR A 232 6.50 8.47 -17.85
CA THR A 232 6.61 9.92 -17.71
C THR A 232 6.10 10.33 -16.33
N LEU A 233 6.88 11.16 -15.62
CA LEU A 233 6.54 11.67 -14.29
C LEU A 233 6.03 13.11 -14.36
N ALA A 234 5.02 13.44 -13.57
CA ALA A 234 4.56 14.81 -13.42
C ALA A 234 5.62 15.66 -12.70
N GLU A 235 6.04 16.79 -13.32
CA GLU A 235 7.20 17.59 -12.91
C GLU A 235 7.20 18.04 -11.44
N ASP A 236 6.03 18.38 -10.90
CA ASP A 236 5.85 18.90 -9.54
C ASP A 236 5.35 17.82 -8.55
N SER A 237 5.50 16.53 -8.89
CA SER A 237 5.15 15.41 -8.03
C SER A 237 6.28 15.02 -7.08
N LYS A 238 5.93 14.42 -5.92
CA LYS A 238 6.93 13.78 -5.04
C LYS A 238 7.73 12.71 -5.76
N LEU A 239 7.09 12.00 -6.69
CA LEU A 239 7.77 10.96 -7.46
C LEU A 239 8.87 11.54 -8.35
N ALA A 240 8.61 12.68 -9.04
CA ALA A 240 9.63 13.38 -9.82
C ALA A 240 10.76 13.93 -8.93
N GLU A 241 10.44 14.41 -7.73
CA GLU A 241 11.42 14.82 -6.73
C GLU A 241 12.29 13.62 -6.31
N PHE A 242 11.69 12.47 -5.99
CA PHE A 242 12.40 11.27 -5.56
C PHE A 242 13.36 10.75 -6.63
N TYR A 243 12.93 10.74 -7.87
CA TYR A 243 13.76 10.30 -8.98
C TYR A 243 14.71 11.40 -9.53
N SER A 244 14.43 12.67 -9.23
CA SER A 244 15.14 13.84 -9.77
C SER A 244 15.15 13.85 -11.31
N THR A 245 14.05 13.42 -11.92
CA THR A 245 13.80 13.37 -13.38
C THR A 245 12.30 13.35 -13.64
N THR A 246 11.91 13.66 -14.86
CA THR A 246 10.52 13.56 -15.33
C THR A 246 10.27 12.37 -16.27
N THR A 247 11.30 11.56 -16.50
CA THR A 247 11.18 10.36 -17.35
C THR A 247 11.98 9.22 -16.76
N LEU A 248 11.40 8.02 -16.75
CA LEU A 248 12.05 6.78 -16.39
C LEU A 248 11.99 5.86 -17.62
N ALA A 249 13.13 5.35 -18.02
CA ALA A 249 13.20 4.33 -19.06
C ALA A 249 13.27 2.95 -18.42
N LYS A 250 12.73 1.93 -19.11
CA LYS A 250 12.92 0.52 -18.74
C LYS A 250 12.39 0.17 -17.33
N CYS A 251 11.30 0.79 -16.88
CA CYS A 251 10.63 0.40 -15.64
C CYS A 251 10.15 -1.04 -15.76
N PRO A 252 10.47 -1.95 -14.81
CA PRO A 252 9.94 -3.30 -14.83
C PRO A 252 8.42 -3.27 -14.59
N SER A 253 7.66 -3.88 -15.48
CA SER A 253 6.20 -3.92 -15.40
C SER A 253 5.69 -5.36 -15.41
N TRP A 254 4.69 -5.63 -14.54
CA TRP A 254 4.05 -6.93 -14.45
C TRP A 254 2.64 -6.80 -13.87
N HIS A 255 1.72 -6.16 -14.59
CA HIS A 255 0.34 -5.99 -14.15
C HIS A 255 -0.64 -6.05 -15.32
N HIS A 256 -1.85 -6.52 -15.04
CA HIS A 256 -2.98 -6.51 -15.96
C HIS A 256 -4.17 -5.71 -15.44
N GLN A 257 -4.07 -5.20 -14.20
CA GLN A 257 -5.00 -4.24 -13.62
C GLN A 257 -4.33 -2.87 -13.53
N ALA A 258 -5.10 -1.79 -13.56
CA ALA A 258 -4.59 -0.43 -13.44
C ALA A 258 -5.64 0.54 -12.88
N ILE A 259 -5.20 1.68 -12.36
CA ILE A 259 -6.08 2.82 -12.09
C ILE A 259 -6.49 3.42 -13.44
N LEU A 260 -7.79 3.51 -13.70
CA LEU A 260 -8.34 4.14 -14.92
C LEU A 260 -8.49 5.64 -14.77
N SER A 261 -9.04 6.11 -13.63
CA SER A 261 -9.28 7.53 -13.38
C SER A 261 -9.20 7.83 -11.88
N THR A 262 -8.66 9.00 -11.57
CA THR A 262 -8.63 9.58 -10.22
C THR A 262 -9.68 10.70 -10.03
N ASP A 263 -10.59 10.89 -10.97
CA ASP A 263 -11.60 11.94 -10.95
C ASP A 263 -12.48 11.86 -9.69
N GLY A 264 -12.69 13.01 -9.04
CA GLY A 264 -13.49 13.09 -7.83
C GLY A 264 -12.81 12.55 -6.56
N THR A 265 -11.53 12.16 -6.64
CA THR A 265 -10.73 11.66 -5.52
C THR A 265 -9.66 12.67 -5.09
N PRO A 266 -9.07 12.54 -3.90
CA PRO A 266 -7.92 13.34 -3.49
C PRO A 266 -6.58 12.86 -4.08
N LEU A 267 -6.60 11.93 -5.02
CA LEU A 267 -5.41 11.44 -5.71
C LEU A 267 -5.00 12.39 -6.84
N ARG A 268 -3.70 12.53 -6.98
CA ARG A 268 -3.06 13.14 -8.13
C ARG A 268 -2.31 12.07 -8.91
N VAL A 269 -2.46 12.08 -10.24
CA VAL A 269 -1.63 11.25 -11.12
C VAL A 269 -0.21 11.82 -11.15
N THR A 270 0.76 10.98 -10.84
CA THR A 270 2.19 11.35 -10.75
C THR A 270 3.05 10.68 -11.80
N ALA A 271 2.54 9.62 -12.41
CA ALA A 271 3.25 8.89 -13.46
C ALA A 271 2.26 8.29 -14.46
N THR A 272 2.66 8.29 -15.74
CA THR A 272 1.90 7.68 -16.83
C THR A 272 2.80 6.94 -17.81
N ALA A 273 2.25 5.93 -18.48
CA ALA A 273 2.86 5.27 -19.65
C ALA A 273 1.89 5.33 -20.82
N VAL A 274 2.40 5.21 -22.05
CA VAL A 274 1.58 5.25 -23.25
C VAL A 274 1.75 3.94 -24.00
N GLU A 275 0.66 3.20 -24.18
CA GLU A 275 0.59 2.02 -25.04
C GLU A 275 -0.46 2.23 -26.11
N SER A 276 -0.13 1.96 -27.38
CA SER A 276 -1.05 2.10 -28.52
C SER A 276 -1.77 3.45 -28.59
N GLY A 277 -1.14 4.52 -28.09
CA GLY A 277 -1.72 5.86 -28.03
C GLY A 277 -2.70 6.09 -26.86
N VAL A 278 -2.83 5.13 -25.96
CA VAL A 278 -3.59 5.22 -24.70
C VAL A 278 -2.64 5.50 -23.55
N GLU A 279 -2.95 6.52 -22.76
CA GLU A 279 -2.24 6.82 -21.54
C GLU A 279 -2.81 5.98 -20.37
N THR A 280 -1.93 5.24 -19.69
CA THR A 280 -2.25 4.46 -18.49
C THR A 280 -1.60 5.11 -17.27
N ILE A 281 -2.28 5.03 -16.11
CA ILE A 281 -1.77 5.59 -14.84
C ILE A 281 -0.78 4.61 -14.24
N GLU A 282 0.46 5.10 -14.06
CA GLU A 282 1.59 4.34 -13.52
C GLU A 282 2.04 4.83 -12.13
N GLY A 283 1.44 5.90 -11.63
CA GLY A 283 1.72 6.38 -10.29
C GLY A 283 0.71 7.42 -9.82
N VAL A 284 0.46 7.39 -8.52
CA VAL A 284 -0.45 8.31 -7.83
C VAL A 284 0.11 8.75 -6.49
N GLU A 285 -0.30 9.93 -6.03
CA GLU A 285 -0.04 10.42 -4.68
C GLU A 285 -1.30 11.06 -4.07
N ARG A 286 -1.41 11.01 -2.73
CA ARG A 286 -2.39 11.77 -1.96
C ARG A 286 -1.79 13.12 -1.60
N THR A 287 -2.32 14.19 -2.20
CA THR A 287 -1.80 15.56 -1.97
C THR A 287 -2.21 16.14 -0.61
N ASP A 288 -3.16 15.52 0.05
CA ASP A 288 -3.66 15.87 1.38
C ASP A 288 -2.95 15.12 2.51
N LYS A 289 -1.92 14.34 2.20
CA LYS A 289 -1.14 13.54 3.16
C LYS A 289 0.34 13.90 3.08
N ARG A 290 1.04 13.73 4.22
CA ARG A 290 2.48 14.00 4.33
C ARG A 290 3.29 13.21 3.29
N CYS A 291 3.05 11.91 3.19
CA CYS A 291 3.66 11.04 2.19
C CYS A 291 2.80 9.79 1.98
N ALA A 292 1.95 9.80 0.96
CA ALA A 292 1.20 8.63 0.53
C ALA A 292 1.33 8.56 -1.00
N ILE A 293 2.26 7.72 -1.47
CA ILE A 293 2.65 7.58 -2.87
C ILE A 293 2.58 6.13 -3.29
N ALA A 294 2.29 5.89 -4.55
CA ALA A 294 2.32 4.55 -5.10
C ALA A 294 2.67 4.54 -6.59
N VAL A 295 3.35 3.47 -7.01
CA VAL A 295 3.72 3.22 -8.40
C VAL A 295 3.20 1.86 -8.86
N GLN A 296 2.79 1.77 -10.11
CA GLN A 296 2.27 0.54 -10.70
C GLN A 296 3.39 -0.40 -11.15
N PHE A 297 4.56 0.15 -11.50
CA PHE A 297 5.75 -0.60 -11.91
C PHE A 297 6.57 -1.08 -10.70
N HIS A 298 7.61 -1.90 -10.96
CA HIS A 298 8.37 -2.66 -9.97
C HIS A 298 9.86 -2.23 -9.89
N PRO A 299 10.21 -1.07 -9.32
CA PRO A 299 11.61 -0.66 -9.20
C PRO A 299 12.44 -1.63 -8.35
N GLU A 300 11.81 -2.32 -7.38
CA GLU A 300 12.44 -3.36 -6.57
C GLU A 300 12.95 -4.54 -7.40
N ALA A 301 12.24 -4.91 -8.46
CA ALA A 301 12.65 -5.99 -9.35
C ALA A 301 13.95 -5.64 -10.08
N ALA A 302 14.10 -4.40 -10.55
CA ALA A 302 15.36 -3.95 -11.15
C ALA A 302 16.52 -4.00 -10.15
N VAL A 303 16.30 -3.51 -8.93
CA VAL A 303 17.32 -3.52 -7.86
C VAL A 303 17.82 -4.93 -7.60
N VAL A 304 16.92 -5.88 -7.34
CA VAL A 304 17.33 -7.26 -6.98
C VAL A 304 17.93 -8.03 -8.15
N LYS A 305 17.51 -7.76 -9.40
CA LYS A 305 18.15 -8.32 -10.61
C LYS A 305 19.61 -7.88 -10.72
N HIS A 306 19.90 -6.61 -10.52
CA HIS A 306 21.28 -6.09 -10.53
C HIS A 306 22.14 -6.62 -9.37
N LEU A 307 21.51 -7.01 -8.25
CA LEU A 307 22.18 -7.67 -7.13
C LEU A 307 22.37 -9.18 -7.30
N GLY A 308 21.77 -9.79 -8.33
CA GLY A 308 21.77 -11.23 -8.53
C GLY A 308 20.91 -11.98 -7.50
N LYS A 309 19.90 -11.32 -6.94
CA LYS A 309 19.01 -11.84 -5.89
C LYS A 309 17.59 -12.17 -6.38
N ALA A 310 17.22 -11.85 -7.62
CA ALA A 310 15.92 -12.15 -8.18
C ALA A 310 15.77 -13.64 -8.53
N VAL A 311 14.54 -14.10 -8.69
CA VAL A 311 14.21 -15.45 -9.21
C VAL A 311 14.84 -15.66 -10.58
N ASN A 312 14.77 -14.64 -11.45
CA ASN A 312 15.46 -14.59 -12.73
C ASN A 312 16.32 -13.32 -12.80
N ASN A 313 17.64 -13.48 -12.87
CA ASN A 313 18.60 -12.38 -12.95
C ASN A 313 19.06 -12.10 -14.38
N ASP A 314 18.63 -12.90 -15.34
CA ASP A 314 18.88 -12.64 -16.75
C ASP A 314 18.24 -11.28 -17.13
N ASN A 315 18.87 -10.59 -18.06
CA ASN A 315 18.36 -9.31 -18.58
C ASN A 315 18.33 -8.12 -17.59
N ALA A 316 19.11 -8.12 -16.50
CA ALA A 316 19.14 -6.99 -15.56
C ALA A 316 19.36 -5.64 -16.28
N GLU A 317 20.17 -5.61 -17.33
CA GLU A 317 20.47 -4.43 -18.17
C GLU A 317 19.28 -4.00 -19.06
N HIS A 318 18.26 -4.83 -19.20
CA HIS A 318 17.02 -4.46 -19.91
C HIS A 318 16.10 -3.58 -19.05
N PHE A 319 16.35 -3.51 -17.76
CA PHE A 319 15.59 -2.70 -16.81
C PHE A 319 16.36 -1.45 -16.38
N MET A 320 15.69 -0.57 -15.64
CA MET A 320 16.32 0.61 -15.05
C MET A 320 17.56 0.23 -14.24
N SER A 321 18.52 1.14 -14.13
CA SER A 321 19.75 0.87 -13.39
C SER A 321 19.51 0.66 -11.89
N TYR A 322 20.42 0.00 -11.20
CA TYR A 322 20.39 -0.17 -9.75
C TYR A 322 20.20 1.17 -9.02
N ASP A 323 20.99 2.19 -9.39
CA ASP A 323 20.90 3.50 -8.72
C ASP A 323 19.56 4.19 -8.97
N GLU A 324 18.99 4.07 -10.17
CA GLU A 324 17.69 4.62 -10.49
C GLU A 324 16.58 3.89 -9.69
N GLY A 325 16.60 2.55 -9.68
CA GLY A 325 15.65 1.76 -8.90
C GLY A 325 15.73 2.05 -7.41
N MET A 326 16.93 2.29 -6.85
CA MET A 326 17.13 2.60 -5.45
C MET A 326 16.65 3.99 -5.01
N ARG A 327 16.44 4.93 -5.94
CA ARG A 327 16.06 6.31 -5.57
C ARG A 327 14.75 6.37 -4.78
N ILE A 328 13.73 5.65 -5.21
CA ILE A 328 12.42 5.68 -4.55
C ILE A 328 12.51 5.18 -3.10
N PHE A 329 13.27 4.12 -2.84
CA PHE A 329 13.45 3.55 -1.48
C PHE A 329 14.19 4.52 -0.57
N ARG A 330 15.31 5.06 -1.02
CA ARG A 330 16.12 6.03 -0.25
C ARG A 330 15.33 7.31 0.04
N SER A 331 14.61 7.83 -0.95
CA SER A 331 13.81 9.04 -0.81
C SER A 331 12.60 8.84 0.10
N PHE A 332 11.96 7.66 0.04
CA PHE A 332 10.87 7.34 0.96
C PHE A 332 11.36 7.27 2.41
N VAL A 333 12.50 6.61 2.67
CA VAL A 333 13.11 6.59 4.01
C VAL A 333 13.34 8.00 4.55
N VAL A 334 13.87 8.91 3.72
CA VAL A 334 14.06 10.32 4.09
C VAL A 334 12.72 11.02 4.36
N ALA A 335 11.70 10.78 3.52
CA ALA A 335 10.38 11.38 3.69
C ALA A 335 9.66 10.91 4.98
N CYS A 336 9.93 9.67 5.42
CA CYS A 336 9.39 9.14 6.68
C CYS A 336 10.00 9.79 7.93
N GLN A 337 11.18 10.42 7.83
CA GLN A 337 11.89 11.07 8.94
C GLN A 337 11.49 12.55 9.14
N GLN A 338 10.74 13.11 8.21
CA GLN A 338 10.24 14.51 8.26
C GLN A 338 8.88 14.58 8.93
#